data_0f14f3a7052fec6610799c595f95048f
#
_entry.id   0f14f3a7052fec6610799c595f95048f
#
_cell.length_a   1.000
_cell.length_b   1.000
_cell.length_c   1.000
_cell.angle_alpha   90.00
_cell.angle_beta   90.00
_cell.angle_gamma   90.00
#
_symmetry.space_group_name_H-M   'P 1'
#
loop_
_entity.id
_entity.type
_entity.pdbx_description
1 polymer ?
#
loop_
_entity_poly.entity_id
_entity_poly.type
_entity_poly.pdbx_seq_one_letter_code
_entity_poly.pdbx_strand_id
1 'polypeptide(L)'
;ENANYAIHRTLVNRMALAKEFAPNQRSPIFRANGTRMPIGDAYARHLATEFRDWTLVVDGLVARPQVLPINQLRAMPARQQITRHDCVEGWSAIAKWTGVPVKLLLDGAGLKPEARFIVFHCADANDGTPYYESFDLVDAYHPQTILAWHLNDSPLPVPNGAPLRLRVERQLGYKHAKYVNRIEAVASLKGIYGGKGGFWEDGAGYEWYAGA
;
A
#
# COMPACT_ATOMS: atom_id res chain seq x y z
N GLU A 1 -1.99 22.71 6.39
CA GLU A 1 -2.84 21.55 6.75
C GLU A 1 -3.97 21.44 5.75
N ASN A 2 -4.17 20.26 5.21
CA ASN A 2 -5.19 19.98 4.23
C ASN A 2 -6.58 20.02 4.90
N ALA A 3 -7.44 20.96 4.50
CA ALA A 3 -8.79 21.12 5.07
C ALA A 3 -9.62 19.84 4.89
N ASN A 4 -9.45 19.13 3.76
CA ASN A 4 -10.10 17.87 3.47
C ASN A 4 -9.73 16.79 4.49
N TYR A 5 -8.44 16.66 4.82
CA TYR A 5 -7.95 15.75 5.88
C TYR A 5 -8.63 16.06 7.24
N ALA A 6 -8.63 17.32 7.65
CA ALA A 6 -9.21 17.72 8.93
C ALA A 6 -10.73 17.44 9.00
N ILE A 7 -11.46 17.72 7.92
CA ILE A 7 -12.90 17.44 7.81
C ILE A 7 -13.15 15.92 7.89
N HIS A 8 -12.47 15.12 7.11
CA HIS A 8 -12.62 13.66 7.12
C HIS A 8 -12.29 13.06 8.50
N ARG A 9 -11.19 13.49 9.12
CA ARG A 9 -10.79 12.99 10.46
C ARG A 9 -11.75 13.40 11.57
N THR A 10 -12.53 14.46 11.38
CA THR A 10 -13.52 14.95 12.35
C THR A 10 -14.90 14.33 12.15
N LEU A 11 -15.34 14.22 10.89
CA LEU A 11 -16.71 13.80 10.55
C LEU A 11 -16.83 12.30 10.31
N VAL A 12 -15.79 11.64 9.79
CA VAL A 12 -15.82 10.20 9.48
C VAL A 12 -15.19 9.43 10.64
N ASN A 13 -15.93 8.43 11.14
CA ASN A 13 -15.39 7.54 12.16
C ASN A 13 -14.05 6.93 11.64
N ARG A 14 -13.00 7.04 12.46
CA ARG A 14 -11.65 6.54 12.13
C ARG A 14 -11.63 5.05 11.77
N MET A 15 -12.60 4.28 12.28
CA MET A 15 -12.75 2.84 12.03
C MET A 15 -13.87 2.52 11.03
N ALA A 16 -14.50 3.54 10.41
CA ALA A 16 -15.52 3.30 9.40
C ALA A 16 -14.93 2.54 8.20
N LEU A 17 -15.54 1.40 7.89
CA LEU A 17 -15.11 0.58 6.76
C LEU A 17 -15.55 1.22 5.43
N ALA A 18 -14.69 1.19 4.44
CA ALA A 18 -15.09 1.38 3.07
C ALA A 18 -16.07 0.27 2.66
N LYS A 19 -16.99 0.59 1.78
CA LYS A 19 -18.03 -0.35 1.33
C LYS A 19 -17.39 -1.62 0.75
N GLU A 20 -17.82 -2.76 1.25
CA GLU A 20 -17.53 -4.07 0.64
C GLU A 20 -18.70 -4.52 -0.25
N PHE A 21 -18.38 -5.25 -1.30
CA PHE A 21 -19.31 -5.63 -2.36
C PHE A 21 -19.50 -7.16 -2.39
N ALA A 22 -20.62 -7.61 -2.98
CA ALA A 22 -20.86 -9.03 -3.18
C ALA A 22 -19.96 -9.62 -4.29
N PRO A 23 -19.66 -10.93 -4.27
CA PRO A 23 -18.77 -11.56 -5.26
C PRO A 23 -19.21 -11.37 -6.72
N ASN A 24 -20.49 -11.30 -6.99
CA ASN A 24 -21.05 -11.07 -8.35
C ASN A 24 -20.97 -9.62 -8.82
N GLN A 25 -20.54 -8.69 -7.96
CA GLN A 25 -20.34 -7.27 -8.31
C GLN A 25 -18.93 -6.96 -8.73
N ARG A 26 -18.01 -7.97 -8.74
CA ARG A 26 -16.66 -7.78 -9.23
C ARG A 26 -16.66 -7.34 -10.69
N SER A 27 -15.83 -6.37 -11.01
CA SER A 27 -15.64 -5.92 -12.39
C SER A 27 -15.03 -7.05 -13.23
N PRO A 28 -15.46 -7.24 -14.48
CA PRO A 28 -14.92 -8.29 -15.35
C PRO A 28 -13.43 -8.08 -15.63
N ILE A 29 -12.97 -6.82 -15.62
CA ILE A 29 -11.58 -6.44 -15.85
C ILE A 29 -11.14 -5.49 -14.71
N PHE A 30 -10.01 -5.78 -14.11
CA PHE A 30 -9.29 -4.84 -13.24
C PHE A 30 -8.06 -4.32 -13.98
N ARG A 31 -8.11 -3.05 -14.39
CA ARG A 31 -7.04 -2.41 -15.15
C ARG A 31 -5.78 -2.23 -14.30
N ALA A 32 -4.61 -2.31 -14.94
CA ALA A 32 -3.36 -1.89 -14.33
C ALA A 32 -3.18 -0.39 -14.54
N ASN A 33 -2.86 0.34 -13.46
CA ASN A 33 -2.54 1.76 -13.45
C ASN A 33 -1.04 1.99 -13.24
N GLY A 34 -0.51 3.09 -13.72
CA GLY A 34 0.90 3.50 -13.55
C GLY A 34 1.90 2.47 -14.07
N THR A 35 3.04 2.31 -13.38
CA THR A 35 4.11 1.36 -13.72
C THR A 35 3.56 -0.05 -13.89
N ARG A 36 3.84 -0.70 -15.02
CA ARG A 36 3.35 -2.05 -15.31
C ARG A 36 4.32 -3.16 -14.91
N MET A 37 5.58 -2.82 -14.73
CA MET A 37 6.66 -3.69 -14.23
C MET A 37 7.84 -2.81 -13.80
N PRO A 38 8.45 -3.02 -12.63
CA PRO A 38 9.70 -2.37 -12.27
C PRO A 38 10.81 -2.68 -13.29
N ILE A 39 11.60 -1.68 -13.61
CA ILE A 39 12.74 -1.82 -14.54
C ILE A 39 13.98 -2.19 -13.73
N GLY A 40 14.79 -3.11 -14.24
CA GLY A 40 16.10 -3.48 -13.68
C GLY A 40 16.22 -4.94 -13.25
N ASP A 41 17.48 -5.37 -13.12
CA ASP A 41 17.83 -6.77 -12.89
C ASP A 41 17.37 -7.31 -11.55
N ALA A 42 17.24 -6.45 -10.54
CA ALA A 42 16.80 -6.88 -9.21
C ALA A 42 15.39 -7.46 -9.25
N TYR A 43 14.44 -6.73 -9.83
CA TYR A 43 13.06 -7.22 -9.95
C TYR A 43 12.95 -8.40 -10.94
N ALA A 44 13.73 -8.38 -12.03
CA ALA A 44 13.77 -9.48 -12.98
C ALA A 44 14.24 -10.81 -12.33
N ARG A 45 15.22 -10.76 -11.42
CA ARG A 45 15.64 -11.95 -10.63
C ARG A 45 14.52 -12.47 -9.74
N HIS A 46 13.81 -11.59 -9.03
CA HIS A 46 12.65 -11.99 -8.22
C HIS A 46 11.53 -12.60 -9.08
N LEU A 47 11.28 -12.04 -10.26
CA LEU A 47 10.29 -12.59 -11.19
C LEU A 47 10.68 -13.98 -11.67
N ALA A 48 11.96 -14.22 -12.00
CA ALA A 48 12.47 -15.52 -12.43
C ALA A 48 12.34 -16.61 -11.36
N THR A 49 12.33 -16.23 -10.08
CA THR A 49 12.09 -17.13 -8.94
C THR A 49 10.62 -17.20 -8.52
N GLU A 50 9.70 -16.60 -9.28
CA GLU A 50 8.29 -16.46 -8.89
C GLU A 50 8.15 -15.78 -7.53
N PHE A 51 9.04 -14.82 -7.24
CA PHE A 51 9.12 -14.07 -5.99
C PHE A 51 9.39 -14.90 -4.73
N ARG A 52 9.89 -16.14 -4.84
CA ARG A 52 10.20 -16.98 -3.67
C ARG A 52 11.24 -16.38 -2.74
N ASP A 53 12.12 -15.56 -3.28
CA ASP A 53 13.19 -14.82 -2.60
C ASP A 53 12.81 -13.38 -2.24
N TRP A 54 11.55 -12.98 -2.45
CA TRP A 54 11.09 -11.65 -2.07
C TRP A 54 11.01 -11.51 -0.56
N THR A 55 11.51 -10.39 -0.06
CA THR A 55 11.42 -10.03 1.35
C THR A 55 10.77 -8.66 1.52
N LEU A 56 10.05 -8.48 2.63
CA LEU A 56 9.54 -7.21 3.11
C LEU A 56 10.35 -6.78 4.33
N VAL A 57 10.96 -5.61 4.26
CA VAL A 57 11.62 -4.99 5.42
C VAL A 57 10.59 -4.16 6.19
N VAL A 58 10.61 -4.25 7.53
CA VAL A 58 9.84 -3.36 8.42
C VAL A 58 10.81 -2.74 9.41
N ASP A 59 11.04 -1.43 9.33
CA ASP A 59 12.08 -0.74 10.11
C ASP A 59 11.72 0.73 10.45
N GLY A 60 12.74 1.56 10.72
CA GLY A 60 12.59 2.93 11.16
C GLY A 60 12.29 3.03 12.65
N LEU A 61 11.29 3.79 13.06
CA LEU A 61 10.90 3.98 14.46
C LEU A 61 10.11 2.78 15.00
N VAL A 62 10.76 1.62 15.02
CA VAL A 62 10.24 0.37 15.56
C VAL A 62 11.17 -0.19 16.64
N ALA A 63 10.62 -0.98 17.55
CA ALA A 63 11.40 -1.65 18.61
C ALA A 63 12.14 -2.89 18.09
N ARG A 64 11.54 -3.58 17.10
CA ARG A 64 12.02 -4.86 16.54
C ARG A 64 11.96 -4.79 15.00
N PRO A 65 13.01 -4.28 14.34
CA PRO A 65 13.10 -4.33 12.88
C PRO A 65 12.98 -5.79 12.38
N GLN A 66 12.30 -5.97 11.24
CA GLN A 66 12.00 -7.29 10.70
C GLN A 66 12.38 -7.36 9.21
N VAL A 67 12.81 -8.54 8.78
CA VAL A 67 12.93 -8.91 7.38
C VAL A 67 12.07 -10.16 7.19
N LEU A 68 10.95 -10.00 6.50
CA LEU A 68 9.91 -11.01 6.38
C LEU A 68 9.91 -11.62 4.97
N PRO A 69 10.32 -12.88 4.80
CA PRO A 69 10.18 -13.59 3.53
C PRO A 69 8.71 -13.68 3.11
N ILE A 70 8.45 -13.69 1.80
CA ILE A 70 7.09 -13.72 1.24
C ILE A 70 6.25 -14.92 1.72
N ASN A 71 6.87 -16.09 1.92
CA ASN A 71 6.20 -17.26 2.45
C ASN A 71 5.74 -17.08 3.90
N GLN A 72 6.52 -16.38 4.73
CA GLN A 72 6.12 -16.04 6.09
C GLN A 72 4.95 -15.07 6.10
N LEU A 73 4.96 -14.04 5.23
CA LEU A 73 3.83 -13.11 5.08
C LEU A 73 2.55 -13.85 4.69
N ARG A 74 2.63 -14.79 3.72
CA ARG A 74 1.49 -15.58 3.25
C ARG A 74 0.96 -16.57 4.29
N ALA A 75 1.78 -16.95 5.27
CA ALA A 75 1.37 -17.80 6.39
C ALA A 75 0.69 -17.03 7.54
N MET A 76 0.76 -15.69 7.54
CA MET A 76 0.09 -14.85 8.55
C MET A 76 -1.43 -14.83 8.32
N PRO A 77 -2.24 -14.48 9.36
CA PRO A 77 -3.68 -14.27 9.19
C PRO A 77 -3.96 -13.27 8.07
N ALA A 78 -4.70 -13.70 7.06
CA ALA A 78 -5.02 -12.88 5.89
C ALA A 78 -6.44 -12.32 5.99
N ARG A 79 -6.63 -11.09 5.52
CA ARG A 79 -7.92 -10.50 5.25
C ARG A 79 -8.29 -10.70 3.79
N GLN A 80 -9.56 -11.02 3.55
CA GLN A 80 -10.19 -10.98 2.22
C GLN A 80 -11.22 -9.84 2.22
N GLN A 81 -11.22 -9.05 1.17
CA GLN A 81 -12.17 -7.94 1.00
C GLN A 81 -12.48 -7.73 -0.48
N ILE A 82 -13.74 -7.41 -0.80
CA ILE A 82 -14.17 -7.05 -2.16
C ILE A 82 -14.50 -5.57 -2.13
N THR A 83 -13.62 -4.75 -2.69
CA THR A 83 -13.68 -3.29 -2.56
C THR A 83 -13.54 -2.61 -3.90
N ARG A 84 -14.00 -1.35 -3.99
CA ARG A 84 -13.83 -0.52 -5.17
C ARG A 84 -12.47 0.17 -5.14
N HIS A 85 -11.88 0.30 -6.29
CA HIS A 85 -10.69 1.09 -6.54
C HIS A 85 -11.06 2.25 -7.45
N ASP A 86 -10.90 3.47 -6.96
CA ASP A 86 -11.16 4.69 -7.71
C ASP A 86 -9.83 5.29 -8.16
N CYS A 87 -9.56 5.27 -9.47
CA CYS A 87 -8.32 5.76 -10.05
C CYS A 87 -8.46 7.21 -10.49
N VAL A 88 -7.42 8.04 -10.26
CA VAL A 88 -7.37 9.43 -10.74
C VAL A 88 -7.39 9.51 -12.28
N GLU A 89 -7.13 8.41 -12.98
CA GLU A 89 -7.27 8.29 -14.43
C GLU A 89 -8.73 8.26 -14.91
N GLY A 90 -9.72 8.41 -14.01
CA GLY A 90 -11.14 8.51 -14.32
C GLY A 90 -11.88 7.19 -14.52
N TRP A 91 -11.37 6.08 -13.95
CA TRP A 91 -12.04 4.79 -13.94
C TRP A 91 -12.12 4.19 -12.55
N SER A 92 -13.11 3.34 -12.35
CA SER A 92 -13.27 2.54 -11.12
C SER A 92 -13.41 1.07 -11.45
N ALA A 93 -12.97 0.20 -10.52
CA ALA A 93 -13.16 -1.24 -10.64
C ALA A 93 -13.32 -1.89 -9.26
N ILE A 94 -14.19 -2.89 -9.17
CA ILE A 94 -14.41 -3.69 -7.96
C ILE A 94 -13.66 -5.00 -8.11
N ALA A 95 -12.84 -5.35 -7.10
CA ALA A 95 -12.09 -6.59 -7.10
C ALA A 95 -11.96 -7.19 -5.70
N LYS A 96 -11.72 -8.49 -5.64
CA LYS A 96 -11.40 -9.21 -4.41
C LYS A 96 -9.90 -9.17 -4.18
N TRP A 97 -9.51 -8.76 -2.99
CA TRP A 97 -8.13 -8.69 -2.53
C TRP A 97 -7.92 -9.63 -1.35
N THR A 98 -6.78 -10.32 -1.34
CA THR A 98 -6.35 -11.14 -0.21
C THR A 98 -4.94 -10.76 0.18
N GLY A 99 -4.72 -10.45 1.45
CA GLY A 99 -3.42 -10.04 1.95
C GLY A 99 -3.34 -9.94 3.47
N VAL A 100 -2.15 -9.67 3.98
CA VAL A 100 -1.92 -9.48 5.41
C VAL A 100 -2.33 -8.07 5.84
N PRO A 101 -3.09 -7.90 6.94
CA PRO A 101 -3.32 -6.58 7.53
C PRO A 101 -2.01 -5.93 7.95
N VAL A 102 -1.78 -4.69 7.51
CA VAL A 102 -0.57 -3.91 7.85
C VAL A 102 -0.42 -3.77 9.36
N LYS A 103 -1.54 -3.65 10.08
CA LYS A 103 -1.55 -3.64 11.55
C LYS A 103 -0.75 -4.79 12.17
N LEU A 104 -0.85 -6.01 11.66
CA LEU A 104 -0.14 -7.17 12.21
C LEU A 104 1.38 -7.03 12.06
N LEU A 105 1.84 -6.43 10.97
CA LEU A 105 3.27 -6.16 10.72
C LEU A 105 3.78 -5.08 11.68
N LEU A 106 3.02 -4.00 11.84
CA LEU A 106 3.36 -2.89 12.73
C LEU A 106 3.35 -3.32 14.21
N ASP A 107 2.37 -4.11 14.64
CA ASP A 107 2.31 -4.67 16.00
C ASP A 107 3.49 -5.63 16.25
N GLY A 108 3.81 -6.48 15.26
CA GLY A 108 4.97 -7.36 15.31
C GLY A 108 6.29 -6.61 15.47
N ALA A 109 6.46 -5.50 14.74
CA ALA A 109 7.64 -4.65 14.83
C ALA A 109 7.65 -3.76 16.08
N GLY A 110 6.48 -3.40 16.62
CA GLY A 110 6.32 -2.55 17.81
C GLY A 110 6.73 -1.10 17.53
N LEU A 111 5.79 -0.24 17.15
CA LEU A 111 6.06 1.17 16.88
C LEU A 111 6.58 1.88 18.13
N LYS A 112 7.60 2.71 17.97
CA LYS A 112 8.07 3.63 19.01
C LYS A 112 7.07 4.81 19.16
N PRO A 113 6.99 5.43 20.34
CA PRO A 113 6.04 6.52 20.60
C PRO A 113 6.19 7.73 19.69
N GLU A 114 7.36 7.93 19.10
CA GLU A 114 7.67 9.04 18.20
C GLU A 114 7.13 8.82 16.79
N ALA A 115 6.79 7.58 16.41
CA ALA A 115 6.25 7.28 15.08
C ALA A 115 4.91 8.02 14.85
N ARG A 116 4.79 8.66 13.68
CA ARG A 116 3.59 9.40 13.26
C ARG A 116 3.09 8.98 11.89
N PHE A 117 4.00 8.54 11.03
CA PHE A 117 3.71 8.14 9.67
C PHE A 117 4.34 6.80 9.35
N ILE A 118 3.71 6.07 8.44
CA ILE A 118 4.21 4.83 7.86
C ILE A 118 4.45 5.09 6.38
N VAL A 119 5.68 4.86 5.92
CA VAL A 119 6.13 5.02 4.54
C VAL A 119 6.25 3.63 3.91
N PHE A 120 5.68 3.47 2.73
CA PHE A 120 5.75 2.26 1.92
C PHE A 120 6.68 2.53 0.73
N HIS A 121 7.83 1.88 0.71
CA HIS A 121 8.80 1.95 -0.37
C HIS A 121 8.55 0.81 -1.36
N CYS A 122 8.78 1.11 -2.63
CA CYS A 122 8.45 0.22 -3.75
C CYS A 122 9.71 -0.13 -4.56
N ALA A 123 9.64 -1.26 -5.26
CA ALA A 123 10.74 -1.67 -6.14
C ALA A 123 10.70 -0.96 -7.50
N ASP A 124 9.60 -0.28 -7.84
CA ASP A 124 9.52 0.51 -9.06
C ASP A 124 10.03 1.94 -8.86
N ALA A 125 10.43 2.51 -9.97
CA ALA A 125 10.81 3.91 -10.08
C ALA A 125 10.19 4.48 -11.37
N ASN A 126 9.92 5.77 -11.38
CA ASN A 126 9.51 6.50 -12.55
C ASN A 126 10.53 7.61 -12.82
N ASP A 127 11.09 7.65 -14.02
CA ASP A 127 12.19 8.57 -14.41
C ASP A 127 13.36 8.60 -13.41
N GLY A 128 13.72 7.41 -12.88
CA GLY A 128 14.82 7.26 -11.91
C GLY A 128 14.46 7.61 -10.47
N THR A 129 13.26 8.16 -10.20
CA THR A 129 12.78 8.47 -8.85
C THR A 129 12.02 7.27 -8.29
N PRO A 130 12.42 6.69 -7.14
CA PRO A 130 11.72 5.59 -6.51
C PRO A 130 10.27 5.94 -6.17
N TYR A 131 9.34 5.00 -6.45
CA TYR A 131 7.95 5.16 -6.03
C TYR A 131 7.82 4.90 -4.53
N TYR A 132 7.05 5.72 -3.86
CA TYR A 132 6.71 5.55 -2.46
C TYR A 132 5.38 6.21 -2.13
N GLU A 133 4.76 5.79 -1.03
CA GLU A 133 3.57 6.41 -0.46
C GLU A 133 3.64 6.43 1.05
N SER A 134 2.92 7.34 1.67
CA SER A 134 2.85 7.40 3.13
C SER A 134 1.44 7.66 3.65
N PHE A 135 1.23 7.23 4.89
CA PHE A 135 -0.04 7.38 5.62
C PHE A 135 0.22 7.73 7.08
N ASP A 136 -0.76 8.37 7.72
CA ASP A 136 -0.79 8.46 9.17
C ASP A 136 -1.13 7.10 9.80
N LEU A 137 -1.00 7.01 11.11
CA LEU A 137 -1.28 5.79 11.84
C LEU A 137 -2.76 5.39 11.77
N VAL A 138 -3.68 6.32 11.53
CA VAL A 138 -5.13 6.01 11.41
C VAL A 138 -5.40 5.14 10.19
N ASP A 139 -4.83 5.50 9.03
CA ASP A 139 -4.98 4.69 7.81
C ASP A 139 -4.08 3.47 7.82
N ALA A 140 -2.86 3.56 8.37
CA ALA A 140 -1.96 2.41 8.45
C ALA A 140 -2.52 1.28 9.34
N TYR A 141 -3.22 1.62 10.44
CA TYR A 141 -3.86 0.66 11.34
C TYR A 141 -5.30 0.30 10.96
N HIS A 142 -5.84 0.91 9.91
CA HIS A 142 -7.22 0.62 9.49
C HIS A 142 -7.38 -0.86 9.11
N PRO A 143 -8.47 -1.54 9.53
CA PRO A 143 -8.64 -2.98 9.31
C PRO A 143 -8.64 -3.40 7.83
N GLN A 144 -8.98 -2.49 6.89
CA GLN A 144 -8.94 -2.75 5.46
C GLN A 144 -7.60 -2.33 4.81
N THR A 145 -6.63 -1.83 5.58
CA THR A 145 -5.28 -1.58 5.06
C THR A 145 -4.48 -2.88 5.10
N ILE A 146 -4.23 -3.44 3.91
CA ILE A 146 -3.58 -4.73 3.73
C ILE A 146 -2.44 -4.65 2.70
N LEU A 147 -1.45 -5.53 2.83
CA LEU A 147 -0.54 -5.88 1.74
C LEU A 147 -1.09 -7.11 1.02
N ALA A 148 -1.67 -6.88 -0.15
CA ALA A 148 -2.32 -7.91 -0.95
C ALA A 148 -1.31 -8.65 -1.84
N TRP A 149 -1.47 -9.97 -1.93
CA TRP A 149 -0.74 -10.87 -2.83
C TRP A 149 -1.64 -11.66 -3.77
N HIS A 150 -2.97 -11.58 -3.61
CA HIS A 150 -3.94 -12.09 -4.56
C HIS A 150 -4.90 -11.01 -5.04
N LEU A 151 -5.32 -11.16 -6.28
CA LEU A 151 -6.36 -10.39 -6.96
C LEU A 151 -7.36 -11.36 -7.58
N ASN A 152 -8.65 -11.25 -7.22
CA ASN A 152 -9.72 -12.11 -7.73
C ASN A 152 -9.41 -13.62 -7.61
N ASP A 153 -8.95 -14.04 -6.44
CA ASP A 153 -8.60 -15.42 -6.08
C ASP A 153 -7.38 -16.01 -6.80
N SER A 154 -6.69 -15.23 -7.62
CA SER A 154 -5.45 -15.62 -8.33
C SER A 154 -4.24 -14.87 -7.78
N PRO A 155 -3.01 -15.38 -7.96
CA PRO A 155 -1.81 -14.62 -7.65
C PRO A 155 -1.85 -13.22 -8.29
N LEU A 156 -1.40 -12.22 -7.54
CA LEU A 156 -1.40 -10.83 -8.00
C LEU A 156 -0.57 -10.71 -9.29
N PRO A 157 -1.14 -10.23 -10.42
CA PRO A 157 -0.39 -10.06 -11.65
C PRO A 157 0.70 -8.99 -11.54
N VAL A 158 1.80 -9.16 -12.27
CA VAL A 158 2.92 -8.20 -12.32
C VAL A 158 2.43 -6.77 -12.59
N PRO A 159 1.62 -6.49 -13.62
CA PRO A 159 1.14 -5.12 -13.87
C PRO A 159 0.30 -4.53 -12.74
N ASN A 160 -0.27 -5.38 -11.90
CA ASN A 160 -1.10 -4.97 -10.76
C ASN A 160 -0.32 -4.86 -9.44
N GLY A 161 1.01 -5.14 -9.45
CA GLY A 161 1.90 -4.88 -8.32
C GLY A 161 2.48 -6.10 -7.60
N ALA A 162 2.63 -7.26 -8.29
CA ALA A 162 3.24 -8.45 -7.70
C ALA A 162 4.63 -8.16 -7.11
N PRO A 163 5.03 -8.82 -6.01
CA PRO A 163 4.25 -9.79 -5.26
C PRO A 163 3.38 -9.18 -4.16
N LEU A 164 3.56 -7.89 -3.81
CA LEU A 164 2.85 -7.19 -2.74
C LEU A 164 2.35 -5.82 -3.21
N ARG A 165 1.04 -5.62 -3.08
CA ARG A 165 0.37 -4.34 -3.34
C ARG A 165 -0.34 -3.84 -2.10
N LEU A 166 -0.11 -2.57 -1.75
CA LEU A 166 -0.84 -1.90 -0.70
C LEU A 166 -2.28 -1.62 -1.13
N ARG A 167 -3.22 -1.90 -0.25
CA ARG A 167 -4.62 -1.50 -0.34
C ARG A 167 -4.97 -0.62 0.85
N VAL A 168 -5.46 0.60 0.59
CA VAL A 168 -5.94 1.57 1.58
C VAL A 168 -7.29 2.07 1.12
N GLU A 169 -8.35 1.33 1.44
CA GLU A 169 -9.65 1.40 0.78
C GLU A 169 -10.38 2.75 0.90
N ARG A 170 -9.94 3.60 1.81
CA ARG A 170 -10.51 4.94 2.02
C ARG A 170 -9.78 6.04 1.26
N GLN A 171 -8.85 5.68 0.38
CA GLN A 171 -8.08 6.64 -0.41
C GLN A 171 -8.03 6.28 -1.88
N LEU A 172 -7.81 7.27 -2.73
CA LEU A 172 -7.74 7.10 -4.19
C LEU A 172 -6.58 6.20 -4.63
N GLY A 173 -6.70 5.67 -5.82
CA GLY A 173 -5.86 4.62 -6.38
C GLY A 173 -4.37 4.90 -6.45
N TYR A 174 -3.93 6.16 -6.56
CA TYR A 174 -2.51 6.47 -6.56
C TYR A 174 -1.85 6.21 -5.20
N LYS A 175 -2.63 6.22 -4.12
CA LYS A 175 -2.15 5.87 -2.77
C LYS A 175 -1.91 4.36 -2.58
N HIS A 176 -2.36 3.52 -3.51
CA HIS A 176 -2.25 2.06 -3.41
C HIS A 176 -0.94 1.57 -4.03
N ALA A 177 0.18 1.78 -3.32
CA ALA A 177 1.53 1.46 -3.74
C ALA A 177 1.69 0.00 -4.22
N LYS A 178 2.41 -0.20 -5.32
CA LYS A 178 2.70 -1.49 -5.95
C LYS A 178 4.14 -1.92 -5.66
N TYR A 179 4.42 -3.22 -5.77
CA TYR A 179 5.78 -3.77 -5.62
C TYR A 179 6.42 -3.41 -4.28
N VAL A 180 5.63 -3.38 -3.20
CA VAL A 180 6.10 -2.95 -1.87
C VAL A 180 7.17 -3.90 -1.35
N ASN A 181 8.32 -3.35 -0.95
CA ASN A 181 9.47 -4.09 -0.44
C ASN A 181 9.93 -3.62 0.95
N ARG A 182 9.52 -2.42 1.40
CA ARG A 182 9.87 -1.90 2.73
C ARG A 182 8.74 -1.06 3.31
N ILE A 183 8.52 -1.20 4.60
CA ILE A 183 7.67 -0.35 5.44
C ILE A 183 8.56 0.35 6.45
N GLU A 184 8.53 1.67 6.48
CA GLU A 184 9.34 2.47 7.39
C GLU A 184 8.45 3.34 8.29
N ALA A 185 8.63 3.22 9.61
CA ALA A 185 7.96 4.08 10.58
C ALA A 185 8.80 5.34 10.81
N VAL A 186 8.21 6.54 10.65
CA VAL A 186 8.92 7.82 10.78
C VAL A 186 8.14 8.83 11.63
N ALA A 187 8.84 9.79 12.24
CA ALA A 187 8.23 10.89 12.98
C ALA A 187 7.76 12.04 12.07
N SER A 188 8.37 12.19 10.91
CA SER A 188 8.10 13.28 9.97
C SER A 188 8.40 12.84 8.54
N LEU A 189 7.64 13.36 7.58
CA LEU A 189 7.85 13.11 6.16
C LEU A 189 8.90 14.04 5.54
N LYS A 190 9.28 15.12 6.21
CA LYS A 190 10.18 16.17 5.67
C LYS A 190 11.53 15.66 5.16
N GLY A 191 12.03 14.53 5.67
CA GLY A 191 13.29 13.92 5.26
C GLY A 191 13.13 12.76 4.28
N ILE A 192 11.91 12.48 3.82
CA ILE A 192 11.60 11.36 2.93
C ILE A 192 11.41 11.92 1.52
N TYR A 193 12.35 11.65 0.63
CA TYR A 193 12.39 12.13 -0.77
C TYR A 193 12.09 13.64 -0.86
N GLY A 194 11.04 14.08 -1.57
CA GLY A 194 10.64 15.49 -1.69
C GLY A 194 9.90 16.06 -0.48
N GLY A 195 9.57 15.22 0.51
CA GLY A 195 9.04 15.64 1.80
C GLY A 195 7.54 15.89 1.85
N LYS A 196 6.81 15.67 0.75
CA LYS A 196 5.35 15.87 0.70
C LYS A 196 4.55 14.60 0.94
N GLY A 197 5.22 13.45 1.07
CA GLY A 197 4.64 12.20 1.58
C GLY A 197 4.20 11.18 0.54
N GLY A 198 4.50 11.36 -0.72
CA GLY A 198 4.27 10.40 -1.78
C GLY A 198 4.92 10.84 -3.09
N PHE A 199 5.03 9.89 -4.04
CA PHE A 199 5.65 10.16 -5.34
C PHE A 199 4.90 11.25 -6.11
N TRP A 200 3.58 11.16 -6.21
CA TRP A 200 2.77 12.13 -6.94
C TRP A 200 2.59 13.44 -6.18
N GLU A 201 2.62 13.40 -4.86
CA GLU A 201 2.62 14.58 -3.99
C GLU A 201 3.88 15.41 -4.19
N ASP A 202 5.04 14.75 -4.29
CA ASP A 202 6.31 15.42 -4.53
C ASP A 202 6.41 15.98 -5.96
N GLY A 203 6.08 15.15 -6.97
CA GLY A 203 6.31 15.46 -8.37
C GLY A 203 5.21 16.27 -9.05
N ALA A 204 3.95 16.00 -8.73
CA ALA A 204 2.79 16.59 -9.39
C ALA A 204 1.89 17.43 -8.47
N GLY A 205 2.24 17.54 -7.19
CA GLY A 205 1.48 18.33 -6.22
C GLY A 205 0.12 17.73 -5.88
N TYR A 206 -0.01 16.40 -5.94
CA TYR A 206 -1.22 15.72 -5.48
C TYR A 206 -1.41 15.87 -3.99
N GLU A 207 -2.65 15.76 -3.54
CA GLU A 207 -2.99 15.85 -2.12
C GLU A 207 -2.47 14.61 -1.36
N TRP A 208 -1.78 14.84 -0.25
CA TRP A 208 -1.30 13.75 0.60
C TRP A 208 -2.45 12.89 1.17
N TYR A 209 -3.57 13.50 1.54
CA TYR A 209 -4.78 12.80 1.94
C TYR A 209 -5.81 12.83 0.81
N ALA A 210 -5.95 11.73 0.13
CA ALA A 210 -6.85 11.55 -1.02
C ALA A 210 -8.07 10.71 -0.64
N GLY A 211 -8.86 11.20 0.31
CA GLY A 211 -10.06 10.50 0.79
C GLY A 211 -11.07 10.23 -0.32
N ALA A 212 -11.64 9.00 -0.36
CA ALA A 212 -12.63 8.51 -1.32
C ALA A 212 -13.87 7.93 -0.60
#